data_96acaa6e68aff61b9d7fb45fccc8db50
#
_entry.id   96acaa6e68aff61b9d7fb45fccc8db50
#
_cell.length_a   1.000
_cell.length_b   1.000
_cell.length_c   1.000
_cell.angle_alpha   90.00
_cell.angle_beta   90.00
_cell.angle_gamma   90.00
#
_symmetry.space_group_name_H-M   'P 1'
#
loop_
_entity.id
_entity.type
_entity.pdbx_description
1 polymer ?
#
loop_
_entity_poly.entity_id
_entity_poly.type
_entity_poly.pdbx_seq_one_letter_code
_entity_poly.pdbx_strand_id
1 'polypeptide(L)'
;MRRDLVFTLAAMAALLAAGLYGHFGDEPFYLTLAAKAAIFGLAGAGLNIALGYGGLVSLGHAAFFGIGGYAAGILASHARNYEPLMTWPMELAGTTSAPVIWLVAMLAAGLFSLPMGLLSLRTGGVYFIMITLAFAQMLYYFAVSWPAYGGEDGLSFYVRSELGGLQTMNPWIWFLVCYAILAVVLVLIAVLTRSRFGLALTM
;
A
#
# COMPACT_ATOMS: atom_id res chain seq x y z
N MET A 1 8.56 -23.60 6.92
CA MET A 1 7.45 -23.25 7.84
C MET A 1 7.90 -22.75 9.21
N ARG A 2 8.61 -23.52 10.05
CA ARG A 2 9.06 -23.00 11.38
C ARG A 2 10.06 -21.84 11.25
N ARG A 3 11.02 -21.93 10.33
CA ARG A 3 12.03 -20.88 10.12
C ARG A 3 11.41 -19.57 9.65
N ASP A 4 10.51 -19.63 8.68
CA ASP A 4 9.85 -18.42 8.11
C ASP A 4 9.00 -17.70 9.18
N LEU A 5 8.30 -18.47 10.00
CA LEU A 5 7.51 -17.92 11.12
C LEU A 5 8.44 -17.25 12.16
N VAL A 6 9.60 -17.86 12.48
CA VAL A 6 10.56 -17.27 13.41
C VAL A 6 11.14 -15.98 12.85
N PHE A 7 11.51 -15.93 11.56
CA PHE A 7 11.99 -14.69 10.92
C PHE A 7 10.92 -13.60 10.90
N THR A 8 9.67 -13.93 10.57
CA THR A 8 8.58 -12.95 10.58
C THR A 8 8.32 -12.40 11.98
N LEU A 9 8.29 -13.27 12.99
CA LEU A 9 8.11 -12.85 14.38
C LEU A 9 9.30 -12.00 14.88
N ALA A 10 10.53 -12.38 14.52
CA ALA A 10 11.72 -11.62 14.86
C ALA A 10 11.71 -10.23 14.20
N ALA A 11 11.32 -10.13 12.93
CA ALA A 11 11.18 -8.86 12.22
C ALA A 11 10.09 -7.97 12.85
N MET A 12 8.94 -8.55 13.19
CA MET A 12 7.87 -7.83 13.88
C MET A 12 8.29 -7.37 15.27
N ALA A 13 9.01 -8.20 16.03
CA ALA A 13 9.55 -7.83 17.34
C ALA A 13 10.60 -6.70 17.23
N ALA A 14 11.49 -6.77 16.25
CA ALA A 14 12.48 -5.72 16.00
C ALA A 14 11.82 -4.39 15.62
N LEU A 15 10.78 -4.43 14.78
CA LEU A 15 10.01 -3.24 14.40
C LEU A 15 9.29 -2.61 15.60
N LEU A 16 8.71 -3.45 16.45
CA LEU A 16 8.05 -3.01 17.69
C LEU A 16 9.06 -2.42 18.66
N ALA A 17 10.23 -3.05 18.82
CA ALA A 17 11.30 -2.53 19.66
C ALA A 17 11.82 -1.16 19.18
N ALA A 18 11.95 -0.97 17.85
CA ALA A 18 12.31 0.32 17.27
C ALA A 18 11.25 1.40 17.55
N GLY A 19 9.96 1.06 17.45
CA GLY A 19 8.86 1.95 17.81
C GLY A 19 8.84 2.31 19.29
N LEU A 20 9.04 1.34 20.18
CA LEU A 20 9.14 1.56 21.62
C LEU A 20 10.34 2.45 21.99
N TYR A 21 11.50 2.20 21.37
CA TYR A 21 12.68 3.03 21.56
C TYR A 21 12.40 4.49 21.19
N GLY A 22 11.75 4.74 20.04
CA GLY A 22 11.36 6.09 19.64
C GLY A 22 10.32 6.74 20.56
N HIS A 23 9.43 5.93 21.17
CA HIS A 23 8.42 6.44 22.11
C HIS A 23 9.03 6.83 23.45
N PHE A 24 9.87 5.96 24.04
CA PHE A 24 10.51 6.24 25.34
C PHE A 24 11.65 7.24 25.25
N GLY A 25 12.27 7.37 24.07
CA GLY A 25 13.33 8.36 23.82
C GLY A 25 12.82 9.75 23.45
N ASP A 26 11.48 9.96 23.36
CA ASP A 26 10.85 11.20 22.86
C ASP A 26 11.39 11.64 21.48
N GLU A 27 11.78 10.66 20.64
CA GLU A 27 12.37 10.88 19.32
C GLU A 27 11.36 10.58 18.20
N PRO A 28 10.59 11.58 17.72
CA PRO A 28 9.55 11.37 16.69
C PRO A 28 10.12 10.88 15.36
N PHE A 29 11.40 11.07 15.12
CA PHE A 29 12.10 10.58 13.93
C PHE A 29 12.05 9.05 13.83
N TYR A 30 12.41 8.33 14.93
CA TYR A 30 12.39 6.86 14.95
C TYR A 30 10.99 6.30 14.82
N LEU A 31 9.98 6.96 15.39
CA LEU A 31 8.58 6.58 15.24
C LEU A 31 8.12 6.68 13.78
N THR A 32 8.49 7.77 13.11
CA THR A 32 8.15 7.97 11.69
C THR A 32 8.89 6.97 10.81
N LEU A 33 10.14 6.67 11.13
CA LEU A 33 10.94 5.66 10.41
C LEU A 33 10.35 4.26 10.58
N ALA A 34 9.97 3.89 11.80
CA ALA A 34 9.33 2.60 12.09
C ALA A 34 7.96 2.47 11.38
N ALA A 35 7.15 3.54 11.35
CA ALA A 35 5.90 3.56 10.60
C ALA A 35 6.13 3.38 9.08
N LYS A 36 7.13 4.06 8.50
CA LYS A 36 7.51 3.86 7.10
C LYS A 36 7.97 2.43 6.84
N ALA A 37 8.79 1.86 7.71
CA ALA A 37 9.22 0.47 7.61
C ALA A 37 8.05 -0.51 7.66
N ALA A 38 7.03 -0.27 8.50
CA ALA A 38 5.80 -1.05 8.53
C ALA A 38 5.04 -0.99 7.19
N ILE A 39 4.91 0.20 6.60
CA ILE A 39 4.23 0.39 5.31
C ILE A 39 4.97 -0.33 4.18
N PHE A 40 6.30 -0.20 4.11
CA PHE A 40 7.09 -0.94 3.12
C PHE A 40 7.07 -2.45 3.37
N GLY A 41 7.04 -2.87 4.64
CA GLY A 41 6.84 -4.27 5.01
C GLY A 41 5.50 -4.82 4.50
N LEU A 42 4.44 -4.01 4.58
CA LEU A 42 3.12 -4.35 4.03
C LEU A 42 3.17 -4.52 2.50
N ALA A 43 3.82 -3.60 1.79
CA ALA A 43 4.00 -3.69 0.34
C ALA A 43 4.83 -4.92 -0.04
N GLY A 44 5.91 -5.20 0.70
CA GLY A 44 6.75 -6.40 0.52
C GLY A 44 6.01 -7.70 0.81
N ALA A 45 5.12 -7.72 1.81
CA ALA A 45 4.27 -8.87 2.11
C ALA A 45 3.30 -9.17 0.95
N GLY A 46 2.72 -8.13 0.34
CA GLY A 46 1.90 -8.27 -0.87
C GLY A 46 2.69 -8.81 -2.05
N LEU A 47 3.89 -8.27 -2.29
CA LEU A 47 4.80 -8.76 -3.34
C LEU A 47 5.18 -10.23 -3.12
N ASN A 48 5.39 -10.64 -1.88
CA ASN A 48 5.76 -12.02 -1.54
C ASN A 48 4.67 -13.04 -1.89
N ILE A 49 3.40 -12.64 -1.94
CA ILE A 49 2.34 -13.53 -2.43
C ILE A 49 2.56 -13.88 -3.90
N ALA A 50 2.85 -12.88 -4.73
CA ALA A 50 3.05 -13.10 -6.16
C ALA A 50 4.40 -13.77 -6.46
N LEU A 51 5.47 -13.27 -5.86
CA LEU A 51 6.84 -13.73 -6.11
C LEU A 51 7.16 -15.05 -5.38
N GLY A 52 6.83 -15.10 -4.07
CA GLY A 52 7.21 -16.23 -3.21
C GLY A 52 6.32 -17.44 -3.38
N TYR A 53 5.00 -17.25 -3.38
CA TYR A 53 4.04 -18.36 -3.49
C TYR A 53 3.60 -18.60 -4.94
N GLY A 54 3.41 -17.54 -5.73
CA GLY A 54 2.98 -17.65 -7.13
C GLY A 54 4.11 -17.88 -8.12
N GLY A 55 5.37 -17.74 -7.72
CA GLY A 55 6.53 -17.88 -8.62
C GLY A 55 6.57 -16.84 -9.76
N LEU A 56 5.73 -15.80 -9.67
CA LEU A 56 5.59 -14.76 -10.68
C LEU A 56 6.46 -13.56 -10.35
N VAL A 57 7.59 -13.41 -11.04
CA VAL A 57 8.48 -12.26 -10.87
C VAL A 57 7.83 -11.02 -11.52
N SER A 58 7.18 -10.18 -10.74
CA SER A 58 6.52 -8.96 -11.22
C SER A 58 7.27 -7.71 -10.79
N LEU A 59 7.71 -6.91 -11.76
CA LEU A 59 8.26 -5.57 -11.52
C LEU A 59 7.18 -4.48 -11.52
N GLY A 60 5.93 -4.85 -11.81
CA GLY A 60 4.79 -3.94 -11.80
C GLY A 60 4.15 -3.71 -10.43
N HIS A 61 4.60 -4.39 -9.38
CA HIS A 61 3.95 -4.31 -8.06
C HIS A 61 4.00 -2.91 -7.45
N ALA A 62 5.06 -2.14 -7.70
CA ALA A 62 5.19 -0.76 -7.28
C ALA A 62 4.11 0.16 -7.87
N ALA A 63 3.57 -0.18 -9.05
CA ALA A 63 2.50 0.56 -9.68
C ALA A 63 1.21 0.53 -8.87
N PHE A 64 0.84 -0.62 -8.29
CA PHE A 64 -0.35 -0.74 -7.43
C PHE A 64 -0.20 0.08 -6.16
N PHE A 65 1.00 0.11 -5.58
CA PHE A 65 1.31 0.97 -4.45
C PHE A 65 1.18 2.45 -4.81
N GLY A 66 1.67 2.85 -5.99
CA GLY A 66 1.54 4.20 -6.54
C GLY A 66 0.08 4.60 -6.76
N ILE A 67 -0.74 3.75 -7.37
CA ILE A 67 -2.18 4.00 -7.59
C ILE A 67 -2.88 4.22 -6.25
N GLY A 68 -2.62 3.36 -5.27
CA GLY A 68 -3.19 3.52 -3.93
C GLY A 68 -2.81 4.84 -3.28
N GLY A 69 -1.53 5.24 -3.39
CA GLY A 69 -1.02 6.51 -2.89
C GLY A 69 -1.65 7.72 -3.59
N TYR A 70 -1.75 7.71 -4.92
CA TYR A 70 -2.42 8.77 -5.68
C TYR A 70 -3.91 8.87 -5.38
N ALA A 71 -4.62 7.74 -5.31
CA ALA A 71 -6.04 7.73 -4.93
C ALA A 71 -6.27 8.35 -3.55
N ALA A 72 -5.43 7.99 -2.57
CA ALA A 72 -5.48 8.56 -1.23
C ALA A 72 -5.15 10.07 -1.23
N GLY A 73 -4.11 10.46 -1.94
CA GLY A 73 -3.66 11.85 -2.03
C GLY A 73 -4.68 12.75 -2.73
N ILE A 74 -5.29 12.29 -3.82
CA ILE A 74 -6.33 13.03 -4.55
C ILE A 74 -7.55 13.26 -3.64
N LEU A 75 -8.05 12.21 -2.97
CA LEU A 75 -9.17 12.34 -2.03
C LEU A 75 -8.88 13.33 -0.90
N ALA A 76 -7.69 13.26 -0.32
CA ALA A 76 -7.27 14.14 0.76
C ALA A 76 -7.07 15.60 0.29
N SER A 77 -6.53 15.82 -0.92
CA SER A 77 -6.33 17.17 -1.47
C SER A 77 -7.64 17.87 -1.78
N HIS A 78 -8.60 17.16 -2.40
CA HIS A 78 -9.94 17.70 -2.68
C HIS A 78 -10.75 17.98 -1.41
N ALA A 79 -10.63 17.13 -0.38
CA ALA A 79 -11.25 17.38 0.92
C ALA A 79 -10.73 18.66 1.57
N ARG A 80 -9.44 18.98 1.40
CA ARG A 80 -8.83 20.18 1.97
C ARG A 80 -9.17 21.45 1.20
N ASN A 81 -9.22 21.36 -0.13
CA ASN A 81 -9.50 22.50 -0.99
C ASN A 81 -11.01 22.82 -1.11
N TYR A 82 -11.87 21.98 -0.50
CA TYR A 82 -13.33 22.06 -0.64
C TYR A 82 -13.80 22.01 -2.11
N GLU A 83 -13.01 21.40 -2.97
CA GLU A 83 -13.35 21.22 -4.38
C GLU A 83 -13.97 19.84 -4.58
N PRO A 84 -15.11 19.73 -5.31
CA PRO A 84 -15.67 18.42 -5.62
C PRO A 84 -14.75 17.67 -6.59
N LEU A 85 -14.56 16.36 -6.36
CA LEU A 85 -13.84 15.47 -7.28
C LEU A 85 -14.52 15.40 -8.65
N MET A 86 -15.87 15.44 -8.65
CA MET A 86 -16.70 15.34 -9.84
C MET A 86 -17.98 16.13 -9.61
N THR A 87 -18.37 16.95 -10.59
CA THR A 87 -19.59 17.77 -10.53
C THR A 87 -20.77 17.12 -11.24
N TRP A 88 -20.53 16.13 -12.10
CA TRP A 88 -21.57 15.41 -12.85
C TRP A 88 -21.17 13.93 -12.99
N PRO A 89 -22.03 12.95 -12.77
CA PRO A 89 -23.47 13.00 -12.48
C PRO A 89 -23.82 13.17 -10.99
N MET A 90 -22.85 13.06 -10.07
CA MET A 90 -23.03 13.23 -8.62
C MET A 90 -21.87 14.06 -8.07
N GLU A 91 -22.15 15.00 -7.19
CA GLU A 91 -21.13 15.74 -6.47
C GLU A 91 -20.42 14.81 -5.48
N LEU A 92 -19.19 14.40 -5.83
CA LEU A 92 -18.34 13.62 -4.95
C LEU A 92 -17.38 14.59 -4.26
N ALA A 93 -17.60 14.83 -2.99
CA ALA A 93 -16.69 15.59 -2.15
C ALA A 93 -15.47 14.74 -1.78
N GLY A 94 -14.31 15.40 -1.65
CA GLY A 94 -13.14 14.77 -1.04
C GLY A 94 -13.42 14.36 0.40
N THR A 95 -12.67 13.43 0.94
CA THR A 95 -12.81 12.96 2.32
C THR A 95 -11.47 12.82 3.01
N THR A 96 -11.43 13.12 4.30
CA THR A 96 -10.28 12.86 5.18
C THR A 96 -10.43 11.56 5.97
N SER A 97 -11.58 10.88 5.83
CA SER A 97 -11.87 9.64 6.54
C SER A 97 -10.98 8.48 6.04
N ALA A 98 -10.09 7.96 6.89
CA ALA A 98 -9.15 6.89 6.55
C ALA A 98 -9.82 5.62 5.99
N PRO A 99 -10.91 5.09 6.56
CA PRO A 99 -11.56 3.88 6.03
C PRO A 99 -12.07 4.06 4.59
N VAL A 100 -12.63 5.23 4.28
CA VAL A 100 -13.12 5.53 2.93
C VAL A 100 -11.95 5.63 1.95
N ILE A 101 -10.90 6.35 2.34
CA ILE A 101 -9.68 6.49 1.53
C ILE A 101 -9.07 5.12 1.24
N TRP A 102 -8.94 4.26 2.24
CA TRP A 102 -8.38 2.91 2.05
C TRP A 102 -9.24 2.04 1.14
N LEU A 103 -10.57 2.12 1.29
CA LEU A 103 -11.49 1.38 0.43
C LEU A 103 -11.37 1.84 -1.02
N VAL A 104 -11.36 3.14 -1.27
CA VAL A 104 -11.21 3.70 -2.62
C VAL A 104 -9.84 3.35 -3.20
N ALA A 105 -8.76 3.45 -2.41
CA ALA A 105 -7.41 3.07 -2.84
C ALA A 105 -7.33 1.57 -3.22
N MET A 106 -7.94 0.69 -2.43
CA MET A 106 -8.02 -0.75 -2.73
C MET A 106 -8.83 -1.02 -3.99
N LEU A 107 -9.97 -0.35 -4.17
CA LEU A 107 -10.80 -0.50 -5.37
C LEU A 107 -10.09 0.02 -6.62
N ALA A 108 -9.43 1.16 -6.55
CA ALA A 108 -8.65 1.73 -7.65
C ALA A 108 -7.50 0.80 -8.07
N ALA A 109 -6.70 0.33 -7.11
CA ALA A 109 -5.62 -0.62 -7.37
C ALA A 109 -6.17 -1.96 -7.91
N GLY A 110 -7.28 -2.46 -7.34
CA GLY A 110 -7.97 -3.68 -7.80
C GLY A 110 -8.49 -3.57 -9.22
N LEU A 111 -9.16 -2.47 -9.55
CA LEU A 111 -9.68 -2.22 -10.89
C LEU A 111 -8.55 -2.17 -11.94
N PHE A 112 -7.42 -1.54 -11.60
CA PHE A 112 -6.26 -1.49 -12.48
C PHE A 112 -5.54 -2.85 -12.59
N SER A 113 -5.58 -3.66 -11.54
CA SER A 113 -4.98 -5.00 -11.55
C SER A 113 -5.66 -5.96 -12.55
N LEU A 114 -6.95 -5.76 -12.85
CA LEU A 114 -7.68 -6.62 -13.77
C LEU A 114 -7.11 -6.60 -15.20
N PRO A 115 -7.01 -5.44 -15.90
CA PRO A 115 -6.45 -5.41 -17.25
C PRO A 115 -4.98 -5.81 -17.25
N MET A 116 -4.20 -5.38 -16.26
CA MET A 116 -2.80 -5.75 -16.14
C MET A 116 -2.63 -7.26 -15.95
N GLY A 117 -3.42 -7.88 -15.08
CA GLY A 117 -3.41 -9.31 -14.85
C GLY A 117 -3.84 -10.10 -16.07
N LEU A 118 -4.95 -9.72 -16.73
CA LEU A 118 -5.47 -10.40 -17.92
C LEU A 118 -4.47 -10.42 -19.07
N LEU A 119 -3.70 -9.34 -19.25
CA LEU A 119 -2.70 -9.24 -20.31
C LEU A 119 -1.41 -9.98 -19.92
N SER A 120 -0.92 -9.78 -18.70
CA SER A 120 0.37 -10.35 -18.27
C SER A 120 0.31 -11.85 -18.00
N LEU A 121 -0.81 -12.38 -17.47
CA LEU A 121 -0.96 -13.83 -17.21
C LEU A 121 -1.05 -14.69 -18.49
N ARG A 122 -1.25 -14.08 -19.65
CA ARG A 122 -1.18 -14.79 -20.94
C ARG A 122 0.25 -15.03 -21.40
N THR A 123 1.23 -14.47 -20.71
CA THR A 123 2.65 -14.58 -21.02
C THR A 123 3.38 -15.23 -19.85
N GLY A 124 4.54 -15.83 -20.09
CA GLY A 124 5.33 -16.52 -19.08
C GLY A 124 6.80 -16.10 -19.10
N GLY A 125 7.50 -16.40 -18.02
CA GLY A 125 8.93 -16.18 -17.91
C GLY A 125 9.31 -14.70 -18.07
N VAL A 126 10.30 -14.43 -18.90
CA VAL A 126 10.87 -13.09 -19.12
C VAL A 126 9.84 -12.11 -19.70
N TYR A 127 8.93 -12.59 -20.56
CA TYR A 127 7.89 -11.75 -21.15
C TYR A 127 6.91 -11.19 -20.10
N PHE A 128 6.57 -11.98 -19.09
CA PHE A 128 5.76 -11.52 -17.97
C PHE A 128 6.44 -10.35 -17.21
N ILE A 129 7.76 -10.48 -16.95
CA ILE A 129 8.55 -9.44 -16.28
C ILE A 129 8.55 -8.15 -17.11
N MET A 130 8.79 -8.26 -18.42
CA MET A 130 8.82 -7.10 -19.32
C MET A 130 7.48 -6.39 -19.42
N ILE A 131 6.36 -7.13 -19.52
CA ILE A 131 5.02 -6.54 -19.59
C ILE A 131 4.65 -5.83 -18.28
N THR A 132 4.92 -6.45 -17.15
CA THR A 132 4.64 -5.82 -15.84
C THR A 132 5.46 -4.56 -15.61
N LEU A 133 6.73 -4.55 -16.07
CA LEU A 133 7.56 -3.36 -16.05
C LEU A 133 7.02 -2.26 -16.98
N ALA A 134 6.59 -2.62 -18.20
CA ALA A 134 6.01 -1.67 -19.14
C ALA A 134 4.75 -0.98 -18.59
N PHE A 135 3.86 -1.74 -17.93
CA PHE A 135 2.69 -1.17 -17.24
C PHE A 135 3.10 -0.23 -16.11
N ALA A 136 4.11 -0.58 -15.31
CA ALA A 136 4.61 0.28 -14.26
C ALA A 136 5.15 1.61 -14.81
N GLN A 137 5.91 1.57 -15.89
CA GLN A 137 6.44 2.76 -16.57
C GLN A 137 5.33 3.60 -17.19
N MET A 138 4.34 2.97 -17.81
CA MET A 138 3.18 3.66 -18.37
C MET A 138 2.44 4.46 -17.30
N LEU A 139 2.20 3.86 -16.13
CA LEU A 139 1.56 4.55 -15.01
C LEU A 139 2.43 5.66 -14.43
N TYR A 140 3.73 5.45 -14.33
CA TYR A 140 4.66 6.48 -13.89
C TYR A 140 4.59 7.70 -14.79
N TYR A 141 4.71 7.52 -16.10
CA TYR A 141 4.63 8.63 -17.06
C TYR A 141 3.26 9.28 -17.08
N PHE A 142 2.18 8.49 -16.90
CA PHE A 142 0.84 9.06 -16.76
C PHE A 142 0.74 9.99 -15.54
N ALA A 143 1.25 9.56 -14.38
CA ALA A 143 1.24 10.35 -13.15
C ALA A 143 2.08 11.63 -13.29
N VAL A 144 3.28 11.54 -13.87
CA VAL A 144 4.17 12.67 -14.13
C VAL A 144 3.57 13.67 -15.13
N SER A 145 2.83 13.16 -16.12
CA SER A 145 2.17 14.00 -17.13
C SER A 145 0.90 14.69 -16.63
N TRP A 146 0.56 14.57 -15.36
CA TRP A 146 -0.67 15.13 -14.78
C TRP A 146 -0.40 16.33 -13.86
N PRO A 147 -0.26 17.56 -14.39
CA PRO A 147 0.15 18.75 -13.63
C PRO A 147 -0.82 19.11 -12.50
N ALA A 148 -2.12 18.83 -12.67
CA ALA A 148 -3.15 19.12 -11.67
C ALA A 148 -2.89 18.41 -10.33
N TYR A 149 -2.14 17.30 -10.32
CA TYR A 149 -1.80 16.52 -9.15
C TYR A 149 -0.29 16.43 -8.91
N GLY A 150 0.41 17.54 -9.14
CA GLY A 150 1.81 17.69 -8.80
C GLY A 150 2.81 17.33 -9.90
N GLY A 151 2.39 16.64 -10.98
CA GLY A 151 3.26 16.33 -12.11
C GLY A 151 4.58 15.66 -11.70
N GLU A 152 5.70 16.25 -12.11
CA GLU A 152 7.06 15.75 -11.80
C GLU A 152 7.41 15.84 -10.32
N ASP A 153 6.89 16.85 -9.59
CA ASP A 153 7.14 17.05 -8.16
C ASP A 153 6.35 16.08 -7.26
N GLY A 154 5.34 15.42 -7.84
CA GLY A 154 4.44 14.51 -7.15
C GLY A 154 3.41 15.22 -6.27
N LEU A 155 2.43 14.46 -5.80
CA LEU A 155 1.33 14.97 -4.98
C LEU A 155 1.78 15.09 -3.52
N SER A 156 1.86 16.34 -3.03
CA SER A 156 2.20 16.64 -1.64
C SER A 156 0.95 16.97 -0.83
N PHE A 157 0.74 16.25 0.27
CA PHE A 157 -0.32 16.52 1.23
C PHE A 157 0.22 16.43 2.66
N TYR A 158 -0.15 17.42 3.49
CA TYR A 158 0.40 17.58 4.83
C TYR A 158 -0.54 17.11 5.94
N VAL A 159 -1.75 16.66 5.57
CA VAL A 159 -2.78 16.22 6.54
C VAL A 159 -2.89 14.71 6.51
N ARG A 160 -2.81 14.08 7.67
CA ARG A 160 -3.07 12.65 7.81
C ARG A 160 -4.57 12.40 7.86
N SER A 161 -4.97 11.25 7.31
CA SER A 161 -6.37 10.82 7.31
C SER A 161 -6.89 10.59 8.72
N GLU A 162 -8.12 10.97 8.99
CA GLU A 162 -8.79 10.78 10.28
C GLU A 162 -9.31 9.35 10.42
N LEU A 163 -9.02 8.73 11.54
CA LEU A 163 -9.42 7.36 11.85
C LEU A 163 -10.36 7.38 13.07
N GLY A 164 -11.66 7.63 12.83
CA GLY A 164 -12.68 7.47 13.86
C GLY A 164 -12.44 8.24 15.18
N GLY A 165 -11.86 9.45 15.12
CA GLY A 165 -11.54 10.25 16.31
C GLY A 165 -10.15 9.99 16.91
N LEU A 166 -9.36 9.08 16.34
CA LEU A 166 -7.96 8.89 16.73
C LEU A 166 -7.11 10.04 16.19
N GLN A 167 -6.25 10.58 17.05
CA GLN A 167 -5.31 11.64 16.67
C GLN A 167 -4.15 11.06 15.85
N THR A 168 -4.39 10.80 14.57
CA THR A 168 -3.39 10.23 13.65
C THR A 168 -2.18 11.16 13.43
N MET A 169 -2.29 12.43 13.82
CA MET A 169 -1.17 13.37 13.85
C MET A 169 -0.11 12.99 14.89
N ASN A 170 -0.48 12.27 15.95
CA ASN A 170 0.47 11.75 16.92
C ASN A 170 1.30 10.63 16.28
N PRO A 171 2.65 10.76 16.21
CA PRO A 171 3.52 9.76 15.57
C PRO A 171 3.39 8.36 16.18
N TRP A 172 3.16 8.26 17.49
CA TRP A 172 2.98 6.98 18.19
C TRP A 172 1.69 6.26 17.76
N ILE A 173 0.57 6.98 17.75
CA ILE A 173 -0.73 6.41 17.31
C ILE A 173 -0.63 5.97 15.85
N TRP A 174 0.00 6.79 15.00
CA TRP A 174 0.21 6.44 13.60
C TRP A 174 1.05 5.17 13.41
N PHE A 175 2.15 5.05 14.16
CA PHE A 175 2.97 3.84 14.16
C PHE A 175 2.16 2.61 14.56
N LEU A 176 1.37 2.69 15.66
CA LEU A 176 0.53 1.59 16.11
C LEU A 176 -0.50 1.15 15.06
N VAL A 177 -1.12 2.10 14.37
CA VAL A 177 -2.07 1.80 13.28
C VAL A 177 -1.36 1.06 12.14
N CYS A 178 -0.22 1.56 11.66
CA CYS A 178 0.55 0.90 10.60
C CYS A 178 1.02 -0.50 11.01
N TYR A 179 1.49 -0.65 12.26
CA TYR A 179 1.91 -1.93 12.82
C TYR A 179 0.76 -2.93 12.93
N ALA A 180 -0.40 -2.48 13.41
CA ALA A 180 -1.60 -3.32 13.52
C ALA A 180 -2.08 -3.82 12.15
N ILE A 181 -2.10 -2.93 11.14
CA ILE A 181 -2.46 -3.30 9.77
C ILE A 181 -1.47 -4.34 9.22
N LEU A 182 -0.17 -4.11 9.40
CA LEU A 182 0.85 -5.07 8.98
C LEU A 182 0.65 -6.44 9.65
N ALA A 183 0.41 -6.46 10.96
CA ALA A 183 0.15 -7.71 11.70
C ALA A 183 -1.09 -8.45 11.17
N VAL A 184 -2.20 -7.74 10.96
CA VAL A 184 -3.44 -8.31 10.42
C VAL A 184 -3.19 -8.90 9.02
N VAL A 185 -2.51 -8.17 8.14
CA VAL A 185 -2.24 -8.65 6.78
C VAL A 185 -1.30 -9.87 6.79
N LEU A 186 -0.28 -9.89 7.63
CA LEU A 186 0.60 -11.07 7.77
C LEU A 186 -0.17 -12.29 8.28
N VAL A 187 -1.10 -12.11 9.22
CA VAL A 187 -1.98 -13.20 9.68
C VAL A 187 -2.90 -13.66 8.54
N LEU A 188 -3.49 -12.74 7.78
CA LEU A 188 -4.33 -13.08 6.63
C LEU A 188 -3.53 -13.86 5.57
N ILE A 189 -2.31 -13.44 5.26
CA ILE A 189 -1.42 -14.16 4.34
C ILE A 189 -1.12 -15.56 4.88
N ALA A 190 -0.81 -15.70 6.16
CA ALA A 190 -0.56 -16.99 6.78
C ALA A 190 -1.78 -17.94 6.75
N VAL A 191 -2.98 -17.40 6.88
CA VAL A 191 -4.23 -18.17 6.73
C VAL A 191 -4.48 -18.54 5.27
N LEU A 192 -4.32 -17.58 4.34
CA LEU A 192 -4.47 -17.80 2.91
C LEU A 192 -3.53 -18.88 2.39
N THR A 193 -2.27 -18.82 2.76
CA THR A 193 -1.26 -19.79 2.30
C THR A 193 -1.46 -21.20 2.86
N ARG A 194 -2.16 -21.34 3.98
CA ARG A 194 -2.56 -22.63 4.56
C ARG A 194 -3.90 -23.15 4.05
N SER A 195 -4.65 -22.34 3.30
CA SER A 195 -5.93 -22.72 2.72
C SER A 195 -5.75 -23.58 1.45
N ARG A 196 -6.87 -24.13 0.94
CA ARG A 196 -6.87 -24.84 -0.35
C ARG A 196 -6.38 -23.98 -1.52
N PHE A 197 -6.61 -22.67 -1.43
CA PHE A 197 -6.13 -21.70 -2.41
C PHE A 197 -4.61 -21.58 -2.38
N GLY A 198 -3.99 -21.54 -1.19
CA GLY A 198 -2.53 -21.51 -1.05
C GLY A 198 -1.86 -22.76 -1.61
N LEU A 199 -2.47 -23.93 -1.43
CA LEU A 199 -1.98 -25.18 -2.04
C LEU A 199 -2.04 -25.15 -3.58
N ALA A 200 -3.07 -24.54 -4.17
CA ALA A 200 -3.18 -24.37 -5.61
C ALA A 200 -2.18 -23.38 -6.19
N LEU A 201 -1.72 -22.40 -5.40
CA LEU A 201 -0.70 -21.41 -5.81
C LEU A 201 0.72 -22.00 -5.82
N THR A 202 0.97 -23.04 -5.03
CA THR A 202 2.30 -23.65 -4.88
C THR A 202 2.51 -24.91 -5.74
N MET A 203 1.48 -25.33 -6.49
CA MET A 203 1.55 -26.43 -7.49
C MET A 203 1.94 -25.90 -8.85
#